data_294f8222677c0a7cedcbd78d271d4ab1
#
_entry.id   294f8222677c0a7cedcbd78d271d4ab1
#
_cell.length_a   1.000
_cell.length_b   1.000
_cell.length_c   1.000
_cell.angle_alpha   90.00
_cell.angle_beta   90.00
_cell.angle_gamma   90.00
#
_symmetry.space_group_name_H-M   'P 1'
#
loop_
_entity.id
_entity.type
_entity.pdbx_description
1 polymer ?
#
loop_
_entity_poly.entity_id
_entity_poly.type
_entity_poly.pdbx_seq_one_letter_code
_entity_poly.pdbx_strand_id
1 'polypeptide(L)'
;MDERPCAIYHLLFTLYHSKQMSGKILSRGALRAERERLRAAGKLLVFTNGCFDILHVGHVRYLAAARALGDALLVAINSDRSVRELKGAGRPIMSEGERAEMLAALRAVDYVTVFDESSPRSLIAEVLPDVLVKGGDYRLDEIHGREEVEAAGGRVLSLPFVEGASTTSIIGRIKAVTSDK
;
A
#
# COMPACT_ATOMS: atom_id res chain seq x y z
N MET A 1 16.95 39.91 11.21
CA MET A 1 17.22 38.58 10.59
C MET A 1 16.03 38.27 9.69
N ASP A 2 16.27 38.09 8.42
CA ASP A 2 15.24 38.04 7.37
C ASP A 2 14.62 36.62 7.34
N GLU A 3 13.36 36.48 7.78
CA GLU A 3 12.63 35.20 7.84
C GLU A 3 12.02 34.75 6.48
N ARG A 4 12.28 35.49 5.40
CA ARG A 4 11.68 35.26 4.07
C ARG A 4 12.11 33.99 3.33
N PRO A 5 13.30 33.42 3.52
CA PRO A 5 13.66 32.15 2.87
C PRO A 5 12.80 30.96 3.30
N CYS A 6 12.36 30.92 4.55
CA CYS A 6 11.61 29.79 5.11
C CYS A 6 10.22 29.60 4.46
N ALA A 7 9.49 30.69 4.24
CA ALA A 7 8.13 30.63 3.65
C ALA A 7 8.13 30.16 2.19
N ILE A 8 9.11 30.57 1.40
CA ILE A 8 9.24 30.14 -0.02
C ILE A 8 9.62 28.65 -0.08
N TYR A 9 10.55 28.21 0.76
CA TYR A 9 10.91 26.78 0.82
C TYR A 9 9.73 25.92 1.29
N HIS A 10 8.96 26.39 2.25
CA HIS A 10 7.76 25.69 2.71
C HIS A 10 6.70 25.60 1.62
N LEU A 11 6.46 26.67 0.87
CA LEU A 11 5.51 26.70 -0.24
C LEU A 11 5.98 25.80 -1.40
N LEU A 12 7.23 25.87 -1.80
CA LEU A 12 7.80 25.01 -2.84
C LEU A 12 7.82 23.54 -2.42
N PHE A 13 8.16 23.26 -1.17
CA PHE A 13 8.11 21.91 -0.60
C PHE A 13 6.68 21.35 -0.63
N THR A 14 5.69 22.14 -0.20
CA THR A 14 4.28 21.74 -0.20
C THR A 14 3.75 21.52 -1.62
N LEU A 15 4.07 22.41 -2.56
CA LEU A 15 3.67 22.29 -3.97
C LEU A 15 4.36 21.12 -4.68
N TYR A 16 5.64 20.89 -4.41
CA TYR A 16 6.39 19.77 -4.98
C TYR A 16 5.85 18.42 -4.48
N HIS A 17 5.61 18.29 -3.16
CA HIS A 17 5.07 17.07 -2.56
C HIS A 17 3.63 16.81 -3.04
N SER A 18 2.76 17.83 -3.01
CA SER A 18 1.36 17.63 -3.41
C SER A 18 1.23 17.19 -4.87
N LYS A 19 2.05 17.73 -5.77
CA LYS A 19 1.96 17.42 -7.20
C LYS A 19 2.53 16.05 -7.58
N GLN A 20 3.59 15.59 -6.92
CA GLN A 20 4.18 14.26 -7.19
C GLN A 20 3.43 13.11 -6.52
N MET A 21 2.87 13.34 -5.34
CA MET A 21 2.21 12.29 -4.57
C MET A 21 0.71 12.19 -4.84
N SER A 22 0.03 13.31 -5.14
CA SER A 22 -1.40 13.32 -5.50
C SER A 22 -1.71 12.54 -6.78
N GLY A 23 -0.76 12.42 -7.71
CA GLY A 23 -0.91 11.62 -8.93
C GLY A 23 -0.85 10.10 -8.71
N LYS A 24 -0.34 9.63 -7.57
CA LYS A 24 -0.25 8.21 -7.25
C LYS A 24 -1.38 7.71 -6.34
N ILE A 25 -1.96 8.59 -5.52
CA ILE A 25 -3.06 8.23 -4.62
C ILE A 25 -4.36 8.39 -5.39
N LEU A 26 -4.98 7.27 -5.74
CA LEU A 26 -6.12 7.23 -6.64
C LEU A 26 -7.42 6.95 -5.89
N SER A 27 -8.47 7.70 -6.22
CA SER A 27 -9.84 7.31 -5.91
C SER A 27 -10.22 6.05 -6.71
N ARG A 28 -11.27 5.36 -6.28
CA ARG A 28 -11.78 4.16 -6.97
C ARG A 28 -12.14 4.42 -8.45
N GLY A 29 -12.72 5.59 -8.76
CA GLY A 29 -13.01 5.97 -10.13
C GLY A 29 -11.76 6.23 -10.98
N ALA A 30 -10.77 6.95 -10.42
CA ALA A 30 -9.50 7.20 -11.09
C ALA A 30 -8.70 5.90 -11.31
N LEU A 31 -8.77 4.97 -10.35
CA LEU A 31 -8.13 3.66 -10.45
C LEU A 31 -8.68 2.83 -11.63
N ARG A 32 -10.00 2.85 -11.86
CA ARG A 32 -10.60 2.16 -13.02
C ARG A 32 -10.08 2.73 -14.35
N ALA A 33 -10.05 4.04 -14.49
CA ALA A 33 -9.52 4.68 -15.70
C ALA A 33 -8.05 4.35 -15.92
N GLU A 34 -7.25 4.33 -14.87
CA GLU A 34 -5.83 3.97 -14.94
C GLU A 34 -5.63 2.48 -15.29
N ARG A 35 -6.47 1.59 -14.75
CA ARG A 35 -6.45 0.17 -15.12
C ARG A 35 -6.72 -0.03 -16.61
N GLU A 36 -7.74 0.64 -17.16
CA GLU A 36 -8.02 0.56 -18.59
C GLU A 36 -6.87 1.11 -19.45
N ARG A 37 -6.23 2.20 -19.01
CA ARG A 37 -5.05 2.76 -19.68
C ARG A 37 -3.89 1.76 -19.72
N LEU A 38 -3.62 1.07 -18.59
CA LEU A 38 -2.56 0.06 -18.51
C LEU A 38 -2.87 -1.14 -19.42
N ARG A 39 -4.12 -1.62 -19.43
CA ARG A 39 -4.55 -2.71 -20.33
C ARG A 39 -4.37 -2.35 -21.80
N ALA A 40 -4.82 -1.16 -22.20
CA ALA A 40 -4.69 -0.68 -23.57
C ALA A 40 -3.21 -0.57 -24.01
N ALA A 41 -2.31 -0.30 -23.05
CA ALA A 41 -0.86 -0.24 -23.29
C ALA A 41 -0.15 -1.61 -23.19
N GLY A 42 -0.88 -2.71 -22.95
CA GLY A 42 -0.31 -4.06 -22.77
C GLY A 42 0.56 -4.19 -21.51
N LYS A 43 0.34 -3.34 -20.50
CA LYS A 43 1.12 -3.31 -19.28
C LYS A 43 0.50 -4.16 -18.18
N LEU A 44 1.33 -4.92 -17.48
CA LEU A 44 0.93 -5.79 -16.38
C LEU A 44 0.81 -4.98 -15.07
N LEU A 45 -0.38 -5.03 -14.46
CA LEU A 45 -0.65 -4.46 -13.14
C LEU A 45 -0.49 -5.52 -12.07
N VAL A 46 0.40 -5.26 -11.12
CA VAL A 46 0.55 -6.02 -9.87
C VAL A 46 -0.30 -5.35 -8.79
N PHE A 47 -1.03 -6.15 -8.04
CA PHE A 47 -1.86 -5.69 -6.91
C PHE A 47 -1.40 -6.34 -5.61
N THR A 48 -1.31 -5.56 -4.55
CA THR A 48 -1.21 -6.06 -3.19
C THR A 48 -2.08 -5.24 -2.24
N ASN A 49 -2.44 -5.80 -1.09
CA ASN A 49 -3.18 -5.09 -0.07
C ASN A 49 -2.67 -5.37 1.34
N GLY A 50 -2.93 -4.43 2.25
CA GLY A 50 -2.61 -4.56 3.67
C GLY A 50 -2.86 -3.28 4.47
N CYS A 51 -2.64 -3.36 5.79
CA CYS A 51 -2.79 -2.20 6.67
C CYS A 51 -1.64 -1.19 6.50
N PHE A 52 -0.41 -1.67 6.35
CA PHE A 52 0.82 -0.86 6.22
C PHE A 52 0.91 0.25 7.27
N ASP A 53 0.62 -0.07 8.53
CA ASP A 53 0.48 0.90 9.60
C ASP A 53 1.80 1.63 9.92
N ILE A 54 2.85 0.89 10.28
CA ILE A 54 4.20 1.43 10.43
C ILE A 54 5.07 0.78 9.37
N LEU A 55 5.57 1.58 8.42
CA LEU A 55 6.47 1.06 7.40
C LEU A 55 7.81 0.64 8.00
N HIS A 56 8.31 -0.48 7.54
CA HIS A 56 9.62 -1.04 7.93
C HIS A 56 10.30 -1.67 6.71
N VAL A 57 11.57 -2.03 6.86
CA VAL A 57 12.39 -2.59 5.78
C VAL A 57 11.74 -3.82 5.12
N GLY A 58 11.01 -4.63 5.88
CA GLY A 58 10.27 -5.77 5.34
C GLY A 58 9.24 -5.35 4.29
N HIS A 59 8.45 -4.29 4.56
CA HIS A 59 7.52 -3.73 3.58
C HIS A 59 8.26 -3.21 2.34
N VAL A 60 9.37 -2.48 2.51
CA VAL A 60 10.14 -1.92 1.38
C VAL A 60 10.64 -3.04 0.45
N ARG A 61 11.23 -4.10 1.02
CA ARG A 61 11.74 -5.24 0.24
C ARG A 61 10.61 -6.02 -0.43
N TYR A 62 9.53 -6.27 0.30
CA TYR A 62 8.34 -6.93 -0.23
C TYR A 62 7.73 -6.18 -1.42
N LEU A 63 7.51 -4.86 -1.27
CA LEU A 63 6.94 -4.04 -2.34
C LEU A 63 7.87 -3.94 -3.55
N ALA A 64 9.19 -3.92 -3.34
CA ALA A 64 10.14 -3.97 -4.44
C ALA A 64 10.09 -5.31 -5.20
N ALA A 65 9.99 -6.43 -4.49
CA ALA A 65 9.82 -7.74 -5.09
C ALA A 65 8.48 -7.87 -5.84
N ALA A 66 7.38 -7.37 -5.25
CA ALA A 66 6.08 -7.35 -5.90
C ALA A 66 6.11 -6.51 -7.19
N ARG A 67 6.72 -5.30 -7.16
CA ARG A 67 6.84 -4.44 -8.34
C ARG A 67 7.60 -5.09 -9.50
N ALA A 68 8.59 -5.93 -9.21
CA ALA A 68 9.36 -6.64 -10.23
C ALA A 68 8.56 -7.70 -11.02
N LEU A 69 7.33 -8.00 -10.60
CA LEU A 69 6.46 -8.98 -11.26
C LEU A 69 5.60 -8.40 -12.40
N GLY A 70 5.63 -7.07 -12.60
CA GLY A 70 4.87 -6.40 -13.64
C GLY A 70 5.37 -4.98 -13.92
N ASP A 71 4.58 -4.22 -14.69
CA ASP A 71 4.93 -2.87 -15.15
C ASP A 71 4.47 -1.76 -14.21
N ALA A 72 3.51 -2.05 -13.33
CA ALA A 72 3.02 -1.13 -12.31
C ALA A 72 2.60 -1.90 -11.05
N LEU A 73 2.81 -1.29 -9.87
CA LEU A 73 2.35 -1.82 -8.59
C LEU A 73 1.29 -0.90 -7.97
N LEU A 74 0.11 -1.46 -7.76
CA LEU A 74 -0.96 -0.88 -6.97
C LEU A 74 -0.94 -1.47 -5.56
N VAL A 75 -0.88 -0.61 -4.55
CA VAL A 75 -1.02 -0.96 -3.15
C VAL A 75 -2.38 -0.48 -2.64
N ALA A 76 -3.27 -1.39 -2.27
CA ALA A 76 -4.53 -1.07 -1.63
C ALA A 76 -4.38 -1.14 -0.11
N ILE A 77 -4.71 -0.05 0.60
CA ILE A 77 -4.62 -0.01 2.05
C ILE A 77 -6.01 0.02 2.71
N ASN A 78 -6.13 -0.68 3.81
CA ASN A 78 -7.33 -0.62 4.64
C ASN A 78 -7.53 0.79 5.20
N SER A 79 -8.76 1.30 5.21
CA SER A 79 -9.12 2.53 5.91
C SER A 79 -8.82 2.42 7.42
N ASP A 80 -8.79 3.54 8.12
CA ASP A 80 -8.60 3.54 9.57
C ASP A 80 -9.70 2.79 10.30
N ARG A 81 -10.94 2.85 9.80
CA ARG A 81 -12.06 2.08 10.32
C ARG A 81 -11.81 0.58 10.15
N SER A 82 -11.48 0.16 8.93
CA SER A 82 -11.23 -1.25 8.63
C SER A 82 -10.03 -1.80 9.42
N VAL A 83 -8.98 -1.01 9.63
CA VAL A 83 -7.84 -1.43 10.49
C VAL A 83 -8.26 -1.60 11.95
N ARG A 84 -9.09 -0.70 12.50
CA ARG A 84 -9.60 -0.85 13.88
C ARG A 84 -10.42 -2.13 14.05
N GLU A 85 -11.25 -2.44 13.08
CA GLU A 85 -12.05 -3.69 13.11
C GLU A 85 -11.16 -4.94 13.06
N LEU A 86 -10.07 -4.92 12.28
CA LEU A 86 -9.16 -6.05 12.09
C LEU A 86 -8.14 -6.23 13.23
N LYS A 87 -7.66 -5.12 13.83
CA LYS A 87 -6.50 -5.12 14.74
C LYS A 87 -6.81 -4.61 16.16
N GLY A 88 -8.01 -4.12 16.39
CA GLY A 88 -8.45 -3.57 17.68
C GLY A 88 -8.27 -2.06 17.79
N ALA A 89 -8.86 -1.46 18.84
CA ALA A 89 -8.99 -0.02 19.02
C ALA A 89 -7.67 0.77 19.11
N GLY A 90 -6.55 0.11 19.45
CA GLY A 90 -5.23 0.73 19.49
C GLY A 90 -4.53 0.85 18.12
N ARG A 91 -5.21 0.52 17.03
CA ARG A 91 -4.69 0.54 15.66
C ARG A 91 -5.68 1.21 14.71
N PRO A 92 -5.23 1.89 13.64
CA PRO A 92 -3.82 2.08 13.27
C PRO A 92 -3.13 3.12 14.16
N ILE A 93 -1.79 3.15 14.15
CA ILE A 93 -0.97 4.20 14.77
C ILE A 93 -0.94 5.44 13.85
N MET A 94 -0.81 5.20 12.55
CA MET A 94 -0.78 6.24 11.52
C MET A 94 -2.11 6.29 10.77
N SER A 95 -2.61 7.50 10.51
CA SER A 95 -3.84 7.71 9.72
C SER A 95 -3.70 7.15 8.30
N GLU A 96 -4.84 6.82 7.68
CA GLU A 96 -4.85 6.31 6.28
C GLU A 96 -4.21 7.28 5.30
N GLY A 97 -4.34 8.60 5.53
CA GLY A 97 -3.69 9.63 4.72
C GLY A 97 -2.17 9.54 4.81
N GLU A 98 -1.61 9.52 6.03
CA GLU A 98 -0.17 9.37 6.26
C GLU A 98 0.37 8.05 5.68
N ARG A 99 -0.36 6.95 5.86
CA ARG A 99 0.03 5.65 5.31
C ARG A 99 0.05 5.65 3.78
N ALA A 100 -0.95 6.27 3.16
CA ALA A 100 -1.03 6.41 1.70
C ALA A 100 0.13 7.27 1.15
N GLU A 101 0.42 8.39 1.79
CA GLU A 101 1.53 9.27 1.40
C GLU A 101 2.88 8.58 1.50
N MET A 102 3.15 7.90 2.62
CA MET A 102 4.41 7.16 2.79
C MET A 102 4.60 6.07 1.74
N LEU A 103 3.54 5.34 1.40
CA LEU A 103 3.60 4.34 0.33
C LEU A 103 3.80 4.97 -1.03
N ALA A 104 3.10 6.06 -1.35
CA ALA A 104 3.25 6.78 -2.62
C ALA A 104 4.66 7.35 -2.81
N ALA A 105 5.37 7.68 -1.72
CA ALA A 105 6.76 8.13 -1.75
C ALA A 105 7.77 7.00 -2.09
N LEU A 106 7.37 5.73 -1.95
CA LEU A 106 8.25 4.62 -2.29
C LEU A 106 8.42 4.49 -3.81
N ARG A 107 9.67 4.31 -4.24
CA ARG A 107 10.00 4.13 -5.67
C ARG A 107 9.30 2.92 -6.30
N ALA A 108 9.09 1.87 -5.52
CA ALA A 108 8.48 0.64 -5.99
C ALA A 108 6.96 0.73 -6.13
N VAL A 109 6.31 1.78 -5.65
CA VAL A 109 4.85 1.94 -5.66
C VAL A 109 4.45 2.93 -6.74
N ASP A 110 3.62 2.50 -7.67
CA ASP A 110 3.10 3.36 -8.74
C ASP A 110 1.75 3.97 -8.35
N TYR A 111 0.88 3.19 -7.67
CA TYR A 111 -0.44 3.63 -7.24
C TYR A 111 -0.77 3.17 -5.83
N VAL A 112 -1.55 4.00 -5.13
CA VAL A 112 -2.12 3.69 -3.82
C VAL A 112 -3.61 3.98 -3.87
N THR A 113 -4.42 3.14 -3.24
CA THR A 113 -5.84 3.40 -3.03
C THR A 113 -6.25 2.96 -1.62
N VAL A 114 -7.24 3.63 -1.05
CA VAL A 114 -7.82 3.25 0.25
C VAL A 114 -9.12 2.50 0.00
N PHE A 115 -9.35 1.41 0.73
CA PHE A 115 -10.60 0.68 0.74
C PHE A 115 -11.11 0.48 2.17
N ASP A 116 -12.43 0.49 2.32
CA ASP A 116 -13.09 0.49 3.64
C ASP A 116 -13.75 -0.84 4.01
N GLU A 117 -13.81 -1.75 3.05
CA GLU A 117 -14.41 -3.07 3.24
C GLU A 117 -13.52 -3.96 4.13
N SER A 118 -14.15 -4.91 4.83
CA SER A 118 -13.45 -5.92 5.65
C SER A 118 -12.57 -6.85 4.81
N SER A 119 -12.90 -7.01 3.53
CA SER A 119 -12.15 -7.82 2.57
C SER A 119 -11.85 -7.01 1.30
N PRO A 120 -10.65 -7.15 0.70
CA PRO A 120 -10.30 -6.48 -0.55
C PRO A 120 -10.97 -7.09 -1.78
N ARG A 121 -11.78 -8.16 -1.64
CA ARG A 121 -12.32 -8.97 -2.73
C ARG A 121 -13.10 -8.14 -3.76
N SER A 122 -13.97 -7.22 -3.31
CA SER A 122 -14.74 -6.36 -4.21
C SER A 122 -13.85 -5.43 -5.03
N LEU A 123 -12.84 -4.85 -4.40
CA LEU A 123 -11.87 -4.00 -5.09
C LEU A 123 -11.04 -4.80 -6.09
N ILE A 124 -10.59 -6.01 -5.71
CA ILE A 124 -9.85 -6.91 -6.61
C ILE A 124 -10.71 -7.30 -7.82
N ALA A 125 -11.99 -7.62 -7.61
CA ALA A 125 -12.92 -7.95 -8.69
C ALA A 125 -13.17 -6.77 -9.65
N GLU A 126 -13.14 -5.53 -9.15
CA GLU A 126 -13.26 -4.34 -10.00
C GLU A 126 -12.00 -4.06 -10.81
N VAL A 127 -10.82 -4.24 -10.19
CA VAL A 127 -9.52 -3.94 -10.81
C VAL A 127 -9.06 -5.05 -11.74
N LEU A 128 -9.32 -6.30 -11.39
CA LEU A 128 -8.83 -7.50 -12.07
C LEU A 128 -7.35 -7.36 -12.44
N PRO A 129 -6.44 -7.34 -11.45
CA PRO A 129 -5.02 -7.22 -11.73
C PRO A 129 -4.48 -8.43 -12.48
N ASP A 130 -3.37 -8.25 -13.20
CA ASP A 130 -2.70 -9.35 -13.90
C ASP A 130 -1.92 -10.24 -12.94
N VAL A 131 -1.45 -9.67 -11.82
CA VAL A 131 -0.77 -10.39 -10.74
C VAL A 131 -1.29 -9.91 -9.40
N LEU A 132 -1.87 -10.81 -8.61
CA LEU A 132 -2.24 -10.58 -7.22
C LEU A 132 -1.16 -11.15 -6.30
N VAL A 133 -0.61 -10.32 -5.43
CA VAL A 133 0.48 -10.72 -4.53
C VAL A 133 0.07 -10.55 -3.07
N LYS A 134 0.39 -11.55 -2.24
CA LYS A 134 0.26 -11.48 -0.78
C LYS A 134 1.62 -11.73 -0.14
N GLY A 135 1.95 -10.93 0.87
CA GLY A 135 3.19 -11.12 1.65
C GLY A 135 2.94 -12.07 2.81
N GLY A 136 3.76 -13.07 2.96
CA GLY A 136 3.72 -14.05 4.03
C GLY A 136 3.51 -15.48 3.55
N ASP A 137 3.48 -16.41 4.50
CA ASP A 137 3.28 -17.83 4.23
C ASP A 137 1.77 -18.17 4.08
N TYR A 138 1.05 -17.32 3.31
CA TYR A 138 -0.36 -17.60 3.00
C TYR A 138 -0.46 -18.77 2.04
N ARG A 139 -1.38 -19.68 2.34
CA ARG A 139 -1.83 -20.65 1.36
C ARG A 139 -2.59 -19.92 0.27
N LEU A 140 -2.41 -20.34 -0.98
CA LEU A 140 -3.04 -19.65 -2.11
C LEU A 140 -4.58 -19.64 -2.02
N ASP A 141 -5.17 -20.70 -1.44
CA ASP A 141 -6.61 -20.83 -1.23
C ASP A 141 -7.19 -19.87 -0.17
N GLU A 142 -6.34 -19.27 0.67
CA GLU A 142 -6.72 -18.28 1.68
C GLU A 142 -6.64 -16.82 1.15
N ILE A 143 -6.12 -16.63 -0.06
CA ILE A 143 -5.96 -15.29 -0.63
C ILE A 143 -7.29 -14.81 -1.22
N HIS A 144 -7.89 -13.79 -0.58
CA HIS A 144 -9.10 -13.15 -1.07
C HIS A 144 -8.90 -12.57 -2.47
N GLY A 145 -9.86 -12.82 -3.37
CA GLY A 145 -9.82 -12.34 -4.75
C GLY A 145 -9.06 -13.26 -5.71
N ARG A 146 -8.55 -14.41 -5.24
CA ARG A 146 -7.86 -15.39 -6.07
C ARG A 146 -8.73 -15.87 -7.24
N GLU A 147 -9.95 -16.31 -6.92
CA GLU A 147 -10.87 -16.87 -7.93
C GLU A 147 -11.15 -15.87 -9.05
N GLU A 148 -11.37 -14.61 -8.72
CA GLU A 148 -11.66 -13.54 -9.66
C GLU A 148 -10.45 -13.28 -10.58
N VAL A 149 -9.25 -13.26 -10.02
CA VAL A 149 -8.01 -12.99 -10.75
C VAL A 149 -7.67 -14.17 -11.68
N GLU A 150 -7.72 -15.41 -11.19
CA GLU A 150 -7.45 -16.61 -11.98
C GLU A 150 -8.49 -16.79 -13.10
N ALA A 151 -9.77 -16.55 -12.83
CA ALA A 151 -10.83 -16.58 -13.85
C ALA A 151 -10.64 -15.55 -14.96
N ALA A 152 -10.01 -14.40 -14.64
CA ALA A 152 -9.66 -13.37 -15.62
C ALA A 152 -8.31 -13.63 -16.34
N GLY A 153 -7.66 -14.78 -16.08
CA GLY A 153 -6.37 -15.15 -16.68
C GLY A 153 -5.15 -14.57 -15.94
N GLY A 154 -5.33 -13.94 -14.78
CA GLY A 154 -4.26 -13.44 -13.95
C GLY A 154 -3.59 -14.53 -13.12
N ARG A 155 -2.55 -14.14 -12.35
CA ARG A 155 -1.76 -15.02 -11.48
C ARG A 155 -1.84 -14.57 -10.04
N VAL A 156 -1.81 -15.54 -9.10
CA VAL A 156 -1.81 -15.27 -7.66
C VAL A 156 -0.54 -15.84 -7.05
N LEU A 157 0.18 -15.04 -6.28
CA LEU A 157 1.48 -15.39 -5.71
C LEU A 157 1.56 -15.02 -4.22
N SER A 158 2.18 -15.88 -3.42
CA SER A 158 2.64 -15.55 -2.07
C SER A 158 4.13 -15.26 -2.11
N LEU A 159 4.57 -14.14 -1.53
CA LEU A 159 5.98 -13.79 -1.39
C LEU A 159 6.39 -13.95 0.08
N PRO A 160 7.58 -14.51 0.36
CA PRO A 160 8.02 -14.75 1.72
C PRO A 160 8.20 -13.44 2.52
N PHE A 161 7.99 -13.52 3.81
CA PHE A 161 8.32 -12.43 4.73
C PHE A 161 9.82 -12.20 4.84
N VAL A 162 10.19 -10.96 5.13
CA VAL A 162 11.55 -10.63 5.60
C VAL A 162 11.60 -10.89 7.10
N GLU A 163 12.38 -11.89 7.52
CA GLU A 163 12.55 -12.26 8.93
C GLU A 163 12.94 -11.05 9.80
N GLY A 164 12.41 -11.01 11.02
CA GLY A 164 12.73 -10.00 12.03
C GLY A 164 12.10 -8.61 11.81
N ALA A 165 11.37 -8.40 10.72
CA ALA A 165 10.74 -7.11 10.41
C ALA A 165 9.21 -7.19 10.54
N SER A 166 8.65 -6.67 11.64
CA SER A 166 7.20 -6.53 11.82
C SER A 166 6.84 -5.25 12.58
N THR A 167 5.66 -4.70 12.29
CA THR A 167 5.10 -3.56 13.04
C THR A 167 4.97 -3.89 14.54
N THR A 168 4.56 -5.11 14.88
CA THR A 168 4.44 -5.57 16.27
C THR A 168 5.80 -5.55 16.99
N SER A 169 6.86 -6.00 16.34
CA SER A 169 8.22 -5.96 16.89
C SER A 169 8.69 -4.53 17.12
N ILE A 170 8.38 -3.59 16.21
CA ILE A 170 8.74 -2.17 16.38
C ILE A 170 8.01 -1.57 17.58
N ILE A 171 6.70 -1.79 17.69
CA ILE A 171 5.90 -1.32 18.83
C ILE A 171 6.42 -1.90 20.15
N GLY A 172 6.77 -3.19 20.17
CA GLY A 172 7.35 -3.84 21.35
C GLY A 172 8.66 -3.19 21.80
N ARG A 173 9.57 -2.89 20.87
CA ARG A 173 10.83 -2.18 21.17
C ARG A 173 10.59 -0.76 21.69
N ILE A 174 9.66 -0.03 21.12
CA ILE A 174 9.30 1.32 21.59
C ILE A 174 8.81 1.25 23.05
N LYS A 175 7.89 0.33 23.35
CA LYS A 175 7.35 0.16 24.70
C LYS A 175 8.46 -0.19 25.71
N ALA A 176 9.38 -1.09 25.37
CA ALA A 176 10.50 -1.45 26.23
C ALA A 176 11.37 -0.23 26.60
N VAL A 177 11.75 0.59 25.59
CA VAL A 177 12.56 1.80 25.82
C VAL A 177 11.83 2.87 26.66
N THR A 178 10.50 2.94 26.58
CA THR A 178 9.71 3.95 27.32
C THR A 178 9.32 3.49 28.74
N SER A 179 9.39 2.18 29.03
CA SER A 179 9.07 1.64 30.36
C SER A 179 10.24 1.72 31.34
N ASP A 180 11.46 1.97 30.85
CA ASP A 180 12.69 2.10 31.66
C ASP A 180 12.93 3.57 32.13
N LYS A 181 11.94 4.45 31.97
CA LYS A 181 11.95 5.85 32.46
C LYS A 181 10.85 6.08 33.47
#